data_39c63a2f23840843a85b18f939631ba5
#
_entry.id   39c63a2f23840843a85b18f939631ba5
#
_cell.length_a   1.000
_cell.length_b   1.000
_cell.length_c   1.000
_cell.angle_alpha   90.00
_cell.angle_beta   90.00
_cell.angle_gamma   90.00
#
_symmetry.space_group_name_H-M   'P 1'
#
loop_
_entity.id
_entity.type
_entity.pdbx_description
1 polymer ?
#
loop_
_entity_poly.entity_id
_entity_poly.type
_entity_poly.pdbx_seq_one_letter_code
_entity_poly.pdbx_strand_id
1 'polypeptide(L)'
;SSYLFIYSSDVDNDFNKAVSAGCKVTMPLQNQFWGDRYGRLADPFGHHWGLAQHVEDVAPAEMERRAKEWQDKMAKSAGGHN
;
A
#
# COMPACT_ATOMS: atom_id res chain seq x y z
N SER A 1 9.63 2.59 -18.17
CA SER A 1 8.47 2.42 -17.29
C SER A 1 8.30 3.64 -16.39
N SER A 2 7.09 3.94 -16.00
CA SER A 2 6.78 5.07 -15.15
C SER A 2 5.98 4.61 -13.94
N TYR A 3 6.00 5.42 -12.90
CA TYR A 3 5.25 5.17 -11.69
C TYR A 3 4.32 6.34 -11.44
N LEU A 4 3.03 6.03 -11.32
CA LEU A 4 1.98 7.02 -11.07
C LEU A 4 1.32 6.71 -9.74
N PHE A 5 1.06 7.75 -8.96
CA PHE A 5 0.43 7.61 -7.66
C PHE A 5 -0.88 8.39 -7.62
N ILE A 6 -1.95 7.73 -7.19
CA ILE A 6 -3.28 8.33 -7.16
C ILE A 6 -3.94 8.09 -5.81
N TYR A 7 -4.44 9.15 -5.19
CA TYR A 7 -5.35 9.04 -4.06
C TYR A 7 -6.77 8.89 -4.56
N SER A 8 -7.46 7.90 -4.04
CA SER A 8 -8.81 7.54 -4.45
C SER A 8 -9.78 7.75 -3.30
N SER A 9 -11.03 8.07 -3.62
CA SER A 9 -12.10 8.12 -2.62
C SER A 9 -12.76 6.76 -2.42
N ASP A 10 -12.41 5.78 -3.25
CA ASP A 10 -12.93 4.40 -3.14
C ASP A 10 -11.88 3.46 -3.74
N VAL A 11 -10.82 3.25 -3.00
CA VAL A 11 -9.65 2.53 -3.51
C VAL A 11 -9.95 1.07 -3.83
N ASP A 12 -10.83 0.42 -3.05
CA ASP A 12 -11.17 -0.97 -3.32
C ASP A 12 -11.84 -1.12 -4.68
N ASN A 13 -12.78 -0.22 -4.99
CA ASN A 13 -13.48 -0.24 -6.26
C ASN A 13 -12.53 0.08 -7.42
N ASP A 14 -11.70 1.11 -7.26
CA ASP A 14 -10.77 1.51 -8.30
C ASP A 14 -9.72 0.44 -8.56
N PHE A 15 -9.24 -0.20 -7.51
CA PHE A 15 -8.27 -1.29 -7.62
C PHE A 15 -8.87 -2.48 -8.37
N ASN A 16 -10.10 -2.85 -8.02
CA ASN A 16 -10.79 -3.96 -8.67
C ASN A 16 -11.07 -3.67 -10.15
N LYS A 17 -11.43 -2.44 -10.46
CA LYS A 17 -11.62 -2.03 -11.87
C LYS A 17 -10.34 -2.16 -12.67
N ALA A 18 -9.22 -1.76 -12.08
CA ALA A 18 -7.93 -1.85 -12.76
C ALA A 18 -7.55 -3.31 -13.02
N VAL A 19 -7.76 -4.19 -12.04
CA VAL A 19 -7.50 -5.62 -12.21
C VAL A 19 -8.38 -6.19 -13.31
N SER A 20 -9.66 -5.81 -13.32
CA SER A 20 -10.59 -6.28 -14.37
C SER A 20 -10.18 -5.79 -15.74
N ALA A 21 -9.50 -4.66 -15.82
CA ALA A 21 -9.04 -4.09 -17.10
C ALA A 21 -7.68 -4.68 -17.56
N GLY A 22 -7.12 -5.61 -16.81
CA GLY A 22 -5.90 -6.31 -17.22
C GLY A 22 -4.65 -5.96 -16.43
N CYS A 23 -4.73 -5.13 -15.40
CA CYS A 23 -3.58 -4.82 -14.56
C CYS A 23 -3.24 -5.98 -13.65
N LYS A 24 -1.96 -6.13 -13.36
CA LYS A 24 -1.48 -7.15 -12.42
C LYS A 24 -1.21 -6.52 -11.07
N VAL A 25 -1.59 -7.23 -10.01
CA VAL A 25 -1.33 -6.78 -8.64
C VAL A 25 0.14 -7.04 -8.34
N THR A 26 0.89 -5.97 -8.04
CA THR A 26 2.28 -6.08 -7.60
C THR A 26 2.40 -5.93 -6.09
N MET A 27 1.41 -5.28 -5.47
CA MET A 27 1.32 -5.19 -4.02
C MET A 27 -0.17 -5.14 -3.67
N PRO A 28 -0.71 -6.12 -2.94
CA PRO A 28 -2.14 -6.15 -2.64
C PRO A 28 -2.54 -4.98 -1.75
N LEU A 29 -3.82 -4.57 -1.86
CA LEU A 29 -4.37 -3.51 -1.02
C LEU A 29 -4.33 -3.93 0.44
N GLN A 30 -3.73 -3.10 1.28
CA GLN A 30 -3.67 -3.32 2.72
C GLN A 30 -3.70 -1.99 3.45
N ASN A 31 -4.24 -1.99 4.64
CA ASN A 31 -4.20 -0.82 5.50
C ASN A 31 -2.77 -0.68 6.04
N GLN A 32 -2.20 0.50 5.85
CA GLN A 32 -0.84 0.79 6.27
C GLN A 32 -0.86 1.49 7.63
N PHE A 33 0.26 1.45 8.33
CA PHE A 33 0.33 2.01 9.68
C PHE A 33 0.12 3.53 9.71
N TRP A 34 0.36 4.21 8.61
CA TRP A 34 0.21 5.68 8.57
C TRP A 34 -1.23 6.14 8.27
N GLY A 35 -2.16 5.21 8.12
CA GLY A 35 -3.57 5.55 7.98
C GLY A 35 -4.12 5.51 6.56
N ASP A 36 -3.32 5.03 5.61
CA ASP A 36 -3.76 4.84 4.23
C ASP A 36 -4.00 3.37 3.94
N ARG A 37 -4.97 3.10 3.07
CA ARG A 37 -5.12 1.81 2.43
C ARG A 37 -4.44 1.90 1.07
N TYR A 38 -3.45 1.07 0.82
CA TYR A 38 -2.54 1.25 -0.31
C TYR A 38 -2.25 -0.07 -1.00
N GLY A 39 -2.15 -0.02 -2.33
CA GLY A 39 -1.74 -1.15 -3.14
C GLY A 39 -1.08 -0.69 -4.42
N ARG A 40 -0.46 -1.60 -5.13
CA ARG A 40 0.26 -1.30 -6.37
C ARG A 40 -0.14 -2.26 -7.48
N LEU A 41 -0.12 -1.73 -8.69
CA LEU A 41 -0.49 -2.46 -9.90
C LEU A 41 0.52 -2.17 -11.01
N ALA A 42 0.62 -3.09 -11.95
CA ALA A 42 1.32 -2.85 -13.21
C ALA A 42 0.32 -3.03 -14.35
N ASP A 43 0.26 -2.04 -15.26
CA ASP A 43 -0.65 -2.16 -16.40
C ASP A 43 0.00 -2.97 -17.54
N PRO A 44 -0.77 -3.36 -18.56
CA PRO A 44 -0.23 -4.16 -19.66
C PRO A 44 0.85 -3.45 -20.48
N PHE A 45 0.98 -2.13 -20.30
CA PHE A 45 1.96 -1.32 -21.04
C PHE A 45 3.25 -1.10 -20.25
N GLY A 46 3.37 -1.68 -19.06
CA GLY A 46 4.57 -1.59 -18.25
C GLY A 46 4.60 -0.40 -17.29
N HIS A 47 3.52 0.34 -17.16
CA HIS A 47 3.45 1.42 -16.18
C HIS A 47 3.04 0.89 -14.83
N HIS A 48 3.65 1.42 -13.77
CA HIS A 48 3.34 1.04 -12.40
C HIS A 48 2.46 2.09 -11.76
N TRP A 49 1.45 1.64 -11.02
CA TRP A 49 0.47 2.51 -10.37
C TRP A 49 0.40 2.20 -8.90
N GLY A 50 0.41 3.25 -8.09
CA GLY A 50 0.10 3.15 -6.68
C GLY A 50 -1.27 3.79 -6.43
N LEU A 51 -2.17 3.06 -5.79
CA LEU A 51 -3.49 3.57 -5.42
C LEU A 51 -3.62 3.57 -3.91
N ALA A 52 -4.11 4.67 -3.36
CA ALA A 52 -4.26 4.81 -1.92
C ALA A 52 -5.54 5.55 -1.58
N GLN A 53 -6.06 5.26 -0.42
CA GLN A 53 -7.18 6.00 0.16
C GLN A 53 -6.87 6.27 1.62
N HIS A 54 -7.06 7.54 2.04
CA HIS A 54 -6.89 7.87 3.45
C HIS A 54 -8.11 7.31 4.21
N VAL A 55 -7.87 6.37 5.10
CA VAL A 55 -8.96 5.66 5.80
C VAL A 55 -8.95 5.92 7.30
N GLU A 56 -7.89 6.50 7.82
CA GLU A 56 -7.76 6.73 9.25
C GLU A 56 -6.85 7.92 9.52
N ASP A 57 -7.27 8.81 10.43
CA ASP A 57 -6.40 9.86 10.94
C ASP A 57 -5.62 9.30 12.11
N VAL A 58 -4.31 9.20 11.98
CA VAL A 58 -3.46 8.63 13.01
C VAL A 58 -2.76 9.75 13.77
N ALA A 59 -3.00 9.83 15.08
CA ALA A 59 -2.35 10.84 15.91
C ALA A 59 -0.82 10.63 15.91
N PRO A 60 -0.02 11.70 16.06
CA PRO A 60 1.44 11.57 15.99
C PRO A 60 2.03 10.53 16.93
N ALA A 61 1.54 10.44 18.17
CA ALA A 61 2.05 9.46 19.12
C ALA A 61 1.72 8.03 18.68
N GLU A 62 0.52 7.83 18.14
CA GLU A 62 0.12 6.52 17.65
C GLU A 62 0.89 6.14 16.38
N MET A 63 1.15 7.11 15.51
CA MET A 63 1.96 6.90 14.31
C MET A 63 3.36 6.42 14.68
N GLU A 64 3.96 7.07 15.66
CA GLU A 64 5.28 6.72 16.14
C GLU A 64 5.32 5.31 16.73
N ARG A 65 4.30 4.95 17.52
CA ARG A 65 4.18 3.61 18.10
C ARG A 65 4.05 2.55 16.99
N ARG A 66 3.19 2.81 16.01
CA ARG A 66 2.96 1.88 14.90
C ARG A 66 4.19 1.72 14.02
N ALA A 67 4.90 2.82 13.78
CA ALA A 67 6.13 2.79 12.99
C ALA A 67 7.18 1.95 13.69
N LYS A 68 7.29 2.08 15.00
CA LYS A 68 8.23 1.28 15.80
C LYS A 68 7.87 -0.20 15.76
N GLU A 69 6.58 -0.53 15.90
CA GLU A 69 6.11 -1.91 15.78
C GLU A 69 6.45 -2.51 14.43
N TRP A 70 6.22 -1.72 13.39
CA TRP A 70 6.50 -2.17 12.03
C TRP A 70 7.99 -2.43 11.84
N GLN A 71 8.83 -1.52 12.34
CA GLN A 71 10.29 -1.67 12.27
C GLN A 71 10.74 -2.90 13.04
N ASP A 72 10.18 -3.15 14.22
CA ASP A 72 10.51 -4.32 15.02
C ASP A 72 10.13 -5.62 14.28
N LYS A 73 8.98 -5.64 13.62
CA LYS A 73 8.57 -6.79 12.82
C LYS A 73 9.52 -7.03 11.67
N MET A 74 9.93 -5.98 10.98
CA MET A 74 10.85 -6.10 9.86
C MET A 74 12.21 -6.57 10.32
N ALA A 75 12.68 -6.08 11.45
CA ALA A 75 13.97 -6.50 12.01
C ALA A 75 13.94 -7.98 12.39
N LYS A 76 12.85 -8.44 13.03
CA LYS A 76 12.69 -9.85 13.37
C LYS A 76 12.62 -10.72 12.11
N SER A 77 11.89 -10.26 11.11
CA SER A 77 11.77 -10.98 9.87
C SER A 77 13.11 -11.13 9.16
N ALA A 78 13.91 -10.06 9.18
CA ALA A 78 15.20 -10.04 8.52
C ALA A 78 16.26 -10.84 9.28
N GLY A 79 16.18 -10.86 10.61
CA GLY A 79 17.23 -11.48 11.45
C GLY A 79 16.83 -12.76 12.13
N GLY A 80 15.54 -13.11 12.12
CA GLY A 80 15.03 -14.19 12.94
C GLY A 80 15.40 -15.59 12.51
N HIS A 81 15.93 -15.72 11.35
CA HIS A 81 16.26 -17.03 10.76
C HIS A 81 17.70 -17.46 11.06
N ASN A 82 18.41 -16.71 11.76
CA ASN A 82 19.82 -17.01 12.08
C ASN A 82 19.99 -18.38 12.68
#